data_51b263a9e478cbba6b4cf116ca35b7ae
#
_entry.id   51b263a9e478cbba6b4cf116ca35b7ae
#
_cell.length_a   1.000
_cell.length_b   1.000
_cell.length_c   1.000
_cell.angle_alpha   90.00
_cell.angle_beta   90.00
_cell.angle_gamma   90.00
#
_symmetry.space_group_name_H-M   'P 1'
#
loop_
_entity.id
_entity.type
_entity.pdbx_description
1 polymer ?
#
loop_
_entity_poly.entity_id
_entity_poly.type
_entity_poly.pdbx_seq_one_letter_code
_entity_poly.pdbx_strand_id
1 'polypeptide(L)'
;HALNYEESFPELVKRMSALYQKAIDFPHTDENGVKRAKFVNLDMEEYKDSHFTLRLFKTVLSKPEFKDYSAGIVVQAYLPDAYDFQTELLEFAKVRVAEGGAPLKMRLVKGCNLEMETVISSLRGWPNPILSTKTEVDANYLHILERALLPENAKALHIGVASHNLF
;
A
#
# COMPACT_ATOMS: atom_id res chain seq x y z
N HIS A 1 6.34 15.11 -12.91
CA HIS A 1 7.66 14.71 -12.41
C HIS A 1 7.88 15.24 -11.02
N ALA A 2 8.05 14.37 -10.09
CA ALA A 2 8.21 14.67 -8.69
C ALA A 2 9.64 15.11 -8.34
N LEU A 3 10.13 16.16 -8.97
CA LEU A 3 11.32 16.89 -8.51
C LEU A 3 10.98 17.77 -7.30
N ASN A 4 9.69 18.08 -7.08
CA ASN A 4 9.20 18.78 -5.92
C ASN A 4 7.91 18.10 -5.44
N TYR A 5 8.05 17.16 -4.49
CA TYR A 5 6.94 16.40 -3.94
C TYR A 5 5.89 17.29 -3.29
N GLU A 6 6.30 18.30 -2.53
CA GLU A 6 5.37 19.18 -1.81
C GLU A 6 4.55 20.04 -2.76
N GLU A 7 5.12 20.51 -3.84
CA GLU A 7 4.40 21.29 -4.87
C GLU A 7 3.40 20.42 -5.65
N SER A 8 3.77 19.16 -5.92
CA SER A 8 2.94 18.21 -6.66
C SER A 8 1.83 17.58 -5.82
N PHE A 9 1.98 17.57 -4.50
CA PHE A 9 1.11 16.83 -3.59
C PHE A 9 -0.37 17.22 -3.69
N PRO A 10 -0.76 18.51 -3.69
CA PRO A 10 -2.17 18.90 -3.79
C PRO A 10 -2.84 18.42 -5.08
N GLU A 11 -2.12 18.46 -6.20
CA GLU A 11 -2.65 18.00 -7.48
C GLU A 11 -2.81 16.48 -7.50
N LEU A 12 -1.87 15.72 -6.91
CA LEU A 12 -1.98 14.28 -6.78
C LEU A 12 -3.12 13.87 -5.86
N VAL A 13 -3.32 14.57 -4.74
CA VAL A 13 -4.49 14.37 -3.86
C VAL A 13 -5.79 14.59 -4.64
N LYS A 14 -5.87 15.63 -5.47
CA LYS A 14 -7.04 15.90 -6.31
C LYS A 14 -7.29 14.79 -7.33
N ARG A 15 -6.25 14.36 -8.06
CA ARG A 15 -6.36 13.30 -9.07
C ARG A 15 -6.76 11.95 -8.47
N MET A 16 -6.14 11.59 -7.36
CA MET A 16 -6.45 10.33 -6.67
C MET A 16 -7.86 10.36 -6.06
N SER A 17 -8.29 11.50 -5.51
CA SER A 17 -9.67 11.67 -5.05
C SER A 17 -10.67 11.51 -6.21
N ALA A 18 -10.39 12.10 -7.37
CA ALA A 18 -11.25 11.95 -8.54
C ALA A 18 -11.31 10.49 -9.04
N LEU A 19 -10.20 9.75 -8.96
CA LEU A 19 -10.16 8.32 -9.30
C LEU A 19 -11.02 7.49 -8.34
N TYR A 20 -10.88 7.70 -7.04
CA TYR A 20 -11.68 6.99 -6.03
C TYR A 20 -13.16 7.33 -6.15
N GLN A 21 -13.49 8.60 -6.39
CA GLN A 21 -14.88 9.00 -6.63
C GLN A 21 -15.48 8.27 -7.85
N LYS A 22 -14.74 8.17 -8.95
CA LYS A 22 -15.19 7.40 -10.11
C LYS A 22 -15.36 5.91 -9.81
N ALA A 23 -14.49 5.32 -8.98
CA ALA A 23 -14.65 3.92 -8.57
C ALA A 23 -15.92 3.68 -7.75
N ILE A 24 -16.36 4.68 -7.01
CA ILE A 24 -17.62 4.68 -6.23
C ILE A 24 -18.82 4.91 -7.16
N ASP A 25 -18.75 5.93 -8.02
CA ASP A 25 -19.87 6.34 -8.89
C ASP A 25 -20.22 5.31 -9.97
N PHE A 26 -19.25 4.49 -10.38
CA PHE A 26 -19.41 3.45 -11.39
C PHE A 26 -19.21 2.05 -10.82
N PRO A 27 -20.07 1.62 -9.86
CA PRO A 27 -19.94 0.32 -9.22
C PRO A 27 -20.08 -0.82 -10.23
N HIS A 28 -19.49 -1.97 -9.90
CA HIS A 28 -19.84 -3.22 -10.58
C HIS A 28 -20.94 -3.95 -9.80
N THR A 29 -21.69 -4.78 -10.50
CA THR A 29 -22.66 -5.68 -9.87
C THR A 29 -22.01 -7.06 -9.79
N ASP A 30 -21.92 -7.62 -8.58
CA ASP A 30 -21.38 -8.96 -8.38
C ASP A 30 -22.38 -10.06 -8.81
N GLU A 31 -21.95 -11.32 -8.76
CA GLU A 31 -22.75 -12.49 -9.15
C GLU A 31 -24.05 -12.65 -8.34
N ASN A 32 -24.13 -12.04 -7.15
CA ASN A 32 -25.30 -12.04 -6.28
C ASN A 32 -26.21 -10.80 -6.51
N GLY A 33 -25.92 -9.98 -7.52
CA GLY A 33 -26.68 -8.77 -7.83
C GLY A 33 -26.35 -7.57 -6.92
N VAL A 34 -25.34 -7.66 -6.06
CA VAL A 34 -24.98 -6.59 -5.14
C VAL A 34 -24.04 -5.58 -5.83
N LYS A 35 -24.39 -4.31 -5.78
CA LYS A 35 -23.54 -3.23 -6.30
C LYS A 35 -22.40 -2.94 -5.33
N ARG A 36 -21.18 -2.97 -5.83
CA ARG A 36 -19.95 -2.68 -5.07
C ARG A 36 -19.10 -1.67 -5.82
N ALA A 37 -18.52 -0.72 -5.10
CA ALA A 37 -17.50 0.17 -5.66
C ALA A 37 -16.35 -0.66 -6.27
N LYS A 38 -15.78 -0.16 -7.36
CA LYS A 38 -14.63 -0.82 -7.97
C LYS A 38 -13.42 -0.69 -7.05
N PHE A 39 -12.68 -1.77 -6.91
CA PHE A 39 -11.46 -1.78 -6.12
C PHE A 39 -10.31 -1.07 -6.87
N VAL A 40 -9.62 -0.19 -6.18
CA VAL A 40 -8.39 0.45 -6.69
C VAL A 40 -7.26 0.11 -5.74
N ASN A 41 -6.18 -0.40 -6.31
CA ASN A 41 -4.94 -0.68 -5.59
C ASN A 41 -3.85 0.29 -6.03
N LEU A 42 -3.16 0.89 -5.07
CA LEU A 42 -2.03 1.78 -5.32
C LEU A 42 -0.76 0.95 -5.27
N ASP A 43 -0.12 0.80 -6.43
CA ASP A 43 1.15 0.09 -6.52
C ASP A 43 2.32 0.96 -6.06
N MET A 44 3.35 0.32 -5.54
CA MET A 44 4.62 0.91 -5.18
C MET A 44 5.69 0.41 -6.15
N GLU A 45 6.49 1.32 -6.70
CA GLU A 45 7.57 0.98 -7.60
C GLU A 45 8.93 1.32 -7.00
N GLU A 46 9.32 2.60 -6.96
CA GLU A 46 10.61 3.03 -6.48
C GLU A 46 10.60 3.31 -4.97
N TYR A 47 11.66 2.91 -4.28
CA TYR A 47 11.83 3.13 -2.85
C TYR A 47 11.68 4.60 -2.45
N LYS A 48 12.29 5.51 -3.22
CA LYS A 48 12.26 6.95 -2.93
C LYS A 48 10.83 7.54 -2.86
N ASP A 49 9.85 6.90 -3.53
CA ASP A 49 8.47 7.37 -3.60
C ASP A 49 7.57 6.71 -2.54
N SER A 50 8.08 5.72 -1.81
CA SER A 50 7.29 4.88 -0.92
C SER A 50 6.57 5.66 0.18
N HIS A 51 7.30 6.48 0.95
CA HIS A 51 6.72 7.29 2.02
C HIS A 51 5.74 8.36 1.50
N PHE A 52 6.06 8.93 0.35
CA PHE A 52 5.19 9.89 -0.31
C PHE A 52 3.88 9.24 -0.75
N THR A 53 3.95 8.04 -1.30
CA THR A 53 2.80 7.25 -1.74
C THR A 53 1.89 6.86 -0.56
N LEU A 54 2.48 6.44 0.57
CA LEU A 54 1.73 6.15 1.79
C LEU A 54 1.05 7.40 2.35
N ARG A 55 1.75 8.54 2.40
CA ARG A 55 1.21 9.84 2.82
C ARG A 55 0.02 10.24 1.93
N LEU A 56 0.15 10.11 0.61
CA LEU A 56 -0.91 10.40 -0.35
C LEU A 56 -2.14 9.50 -0.11
N PHE A 57 -1.93 8.20 0.02
CA PHE A 57 -2.98 7.22 0.31
C PHE A 57 -3.76 7.57 1.58
N LYS A 58 -3.05 7.81 2.68
CA LYS A 58 -3.67 8.20 3.96
C LYS A 58 -4.42 9.53 3.86
N THR A 59 -3.81 10.53 3.22
CA THR A 59 -4.42 11.87 3.09
C THR A 59 -5.74 11.81 2.32
N VAL A 60 -5.79 11.06 1.22
CA VAL A 60 -7.02 10.94 0.42
C VAL A 60 -8.08 10.17 1.21
N LEU A 61 -7.73 9.05 1.82
CA LEU A 61 -8.68 8.20 2.55
C LEU A 61 -9.12 8.78 3.91
N SER A 62 -8.46 9.83 4.39
CA SER A 62 -8.92 10.59 5.57
C SER A 62 -10.08 11.54 5.26
N LYS A 63 -10.42 11.75 3.99
CA LYS A 63 -11.53 12.61 3.62
C LYS A 63 -12.87 11.94 3.93
N PRO A 64 -13.87 12.69 4.44
CA PRO A 64 -15.16 12.12 4.83
C PRO A 64 -15.88 11.35 3.71
N GLU A 65 -15.77 11.83 2.45
CA GLU A 65 -16.39 11.21 1.29
C GLU A 65 -15.86 9.81 0.97
N PHE A 66 -14.68 9.45 1.48
CA PHE A 66 -14.09 8.12 1.28
C PHE A 66 -14.15 7.23 2.52
N LYS A 67 -14.90 7.63 3.55
CA LYS A 67 -15.02 6.88 4.81
C LYS A 67 -15.41 5.41 4.58
N ASP A 68 -16.34 5.16 3.68
CA ASP A 68 -16.87 3.83 3.38
C ASP A 68 -16.17 3.14 2.19
N TYR A 69 -15.12 3.76 1.66
CA TYR A 69 -14.40 3.23 0.51
C TYR A 69 -13.17 2.42 0.95
N SER A 70 -13.13 1.13 0.58
CA SER A 70 -12.01 0.23 0.83
C SER A 70 -11.06 0.23 -0.35
N ALA A 71 -9.93 0.93 -0.22
CA ALA A 71 -8.85 0.94 -1.19
C ALA A 71 -7.69 0.04 -0.75
N GLY A 72 -6.79 -0.26 -1.68
CA GLY A 72 -5.58 -1.05 -1.42
C GLY A 72 -4.29 -0.30 -1.70
N ILE A 73 -3.22 -0.75 -1.04
CA ILE A 73 -1.85 -0.31 -1.25
C ILE A 73 -0.90 -1.50 -1.20
N VAL A 74 0.23 -1.41 -1.91
CA VAL A 74 1.26 -2.46 -1.91
C VAL A 74 2.30 -2.20 -0.82
N VAL A 75 2.79 -3.27 -0.20
CA VAL A 75 3.97 -3.29 0.67
C VAL A 75 4.98 -4.27 0.11
N GLN A 76 6.23 -3.82 -0.05
CA GLN A 76 7.31 -4.56 -0.69
C GLN A 76 8.28 -5.10 0.37
N ALA A 77 8.25 -6.41 0.62
CA ALA A 77 9.03 -7.06 1.69
C ALA A 77 10.55 -7.04 1.48
N TYR A 78 11.04 -6.71 0.27
CA TYR A 78 12.48 -6.60 0.03
C TYR A 78 13.09 -5.31 0.63
N LEU A 79 12.26 -4.40 1.13
CA LEU A 79 12.69 -3.19 1.84
C LEU A 79 12.84 -3.47 3.34
N PRO A 80 13.95 -3.10 3.98
CA PRO A 80 14.14 -3.27 5.41
C PRO A 80 13.05 -2.58 6.26
N ASP A 81 12.58 -1.42 5.83
CA ASP A 81 11.56 -0.61 6.50
C ASP A 81 10.11 -0.98 6.14
N ALA A 82 9.90 -2.08 5.39
CA ALA A 82 8.56 -2.54 5.02
C ALA A 82 7.68 -2.89 6.25
N TYR A 83 8.30 -3.32 7.35
CA TYR A 83 7.59 -3.59 8.59
C TYR A 83 7.10 -2.30 9.26
N ASP A 84 7.89 -1.24 9.24
CA ASP A 84 7.50 0.08 9.76
C ASP A 84 6.40 0.69 8.89
N PHE A 85 6.49 0.49 7.59
CA PHE A 85 5.44 0.83 6.62
C PHE A 85 4.11 0.15 6.95
N GLN A 86 4.14 -1.16 7.23
CA GLN A 86 2.97 -1.90 7.67
C GLN A 86 2.44 -1.36 9.00
N THR A 87 3.32 -0.97 9.92
CA THR A 87 2.94 -0.42 11.23
C THR A 87 2.11 0.84 11.05
N GLU A 88 2.62 1.79 10.28
CA GLU A 88 1.93 3.06 10.01
C GLU A 88 0.58 2.86 9.30
N LEU A 89 0.54 1.91 8.36
CA LEU A 89 -0.69 1.56 7.65
C LEU A 89 -1.72 0.89 8.57
N LEU A 90 -1.29 -0.02 9.44
CA LEU A 90 -2.15 -0.69 10.42
C LEU A 90 -2.74 0.28 11.44
N GLU A 91 -1.95 1.18 11.98
CA GLU A 91 -2.41 2.21 12.91
C GLU A 91 -3.49 3.07 12.26
N PHE A 92 -3.23 3.54 11.05
CA PHE A 92 -4.21 4.32 10.30
C PHE A 92 -5.50 3.53 10.04
N ALA A 93 -5.40 2.27 9.62
CA ALA A 93 -6.54 1.42 9.33
C ALA A 93 -7.37 1.12 10.60
N LYS A 94 -6.72 0.88 11.74
CA LYS A 94 -7.39 0.63 13.02
C LYS A 94 -8.17 1.84 13.52
N VAL A 95 -7.57 3.03 13.47
CA VAL A 95 -8.26 4.28 13.83
C VAL A 95 -9.47 4.48 12.94
N ARG A 96 -9.31 4.33 11.63
CA ARG A 96 -10.38 4.46 10.65
C ARG A 96 -11.56 3.51 10.94
N VAL A 97 -11.29 2.24 11.21
CA VAL A 97 -12.35 1.26 11.52
C VAL A 97 -13.01 1.55 12.88
N ALA A 98 -12.23 1.97 13.88
CA ALA A 98 -12.78 2.38 15.18
C ALA A 98 -13.74 3.58 15.05
N GLU A 99 -13.51 4.46 14.10
CA GLU A 99 -14.39 5.59 13.75
C GLU A 99 -15.57 5.20 12.84
N GLY A 100 -15.74 3.91 12.56
CA GLY A 100 -16.82 3.37 11.73
C GLY A 100 -16.57 3.48 10.23
N GLY A 101 -15.31 3.61 9.80
CA GLY A 101 -14.92 3.58 8.39
C GLY A 101 -14.67 2.16 7.88
N ALA A 102 -14.61 2.02 6.55
CA ALA A 102 -14.32 0.73 5.91
C ALA A 102 -12.87 0.28 6.16
N PRO A 103 -12.62 -1.04 6.29
CA PRO A 103 -11.28 -1.58 6.37
C PRO A 103 -10.52 -1.33 5.06
N LEU A 104 -9.19 -1.27 5.15
CA LEU A 104 -8.31 -1.11 4.02
C LEU A 104 -7.75 -2.46 3.56
N LYS A 105 -7.04 -2.45 2.43
CA LYS A 105 -6.38 -3.65 1.90
C LYS A 105 -4.88 -3.39 1.71
N MET A 106 -4.09 -4.40 2.00
CA MET A 106 -2.65 -4.40 1.78
C MET A 106 -2.30 -5.59 0.89
N ARG A 107 -1.63 -5.34 -0.24
CA ARG A 107 -1.05 -6.40 -1.05
C ARG A 107 0.43 -6.55 -0.68
N LEU A 108 0.77 -7.67 -0.07
CA LEU A 108 2.16 -7.99 0.27
C LEU A 108 2.84 -8.66 -0.92
N VAL A 109 3.92 -8.05 -1.39
CA VAL A 109 4.78 -8.55 -2.47
C VAL A 109 6.22 -8.67 -1.97
N LYS A 110 7.05 -9.47 -2.63
CA LYS A 110 8.49 -9.48 -2.34
C LYS A 110 9.17 -8.20 -2.78
N GLY A 111 8.90 -7.76 -4.00
CA GLY A 111 9.43 -6.57 -4.65
C GLY A 111 9.78 -6.87 -6.11
N CYS A 112 9.72 -5.87 -6.98
CA CYS A 112 9.93 -6.04 -8.42
C CYS A 112 11.06 -5.19 -9.00
N ASN A 113 11.54 -4.17 -8.28
CA ASN A 113 12.51 -3.19 -8.79
C ASN A 113 13.96 -3.40 -8.30
N LEU A 114 14.31 -4.62 -7.89
CA LEU A 114 15.60 -4.96 -7.28
C LEU A 114 16.80 -4.49 -8.13
N GLU A 115 16.79 -4.76 -9.42
CA GLU A 115 17.87 -4.38 -10.33
C GLU A 115 17.96 -2.86 -10.48
N MET A 116 16.82 -2.18 -10.64
CA MET A 116 16.76 -0.73 -10.81
C MET A 116 17.24 -0.01 -9.55
N GLU A 117 16.79 -0.43 -8.36
CA GLU A 117 17.23 0.15 -7.08
C GLU A 117 18.74 -0.02 -6.89
N THR A 118 19.28 -1.19 -7.23
CA THR A 118 20.71 -1.47 -7.15
C THR A 118 21.52 -0.59 -8.10
N VAL A 119 21.07 -0.46 -9.36
CA VAL A 119 21.75 0.37 -10.36
C VAL A 119 21.71 1.85 -9.97
N ILE A 120 20.54 2.36 -9.59
CA ILE A 120 20.40 3.78 -9.20
C ILE A 120 21.26 4.09 -7.98
N SER A 121 21.23 3.23 -6.96
CA SER A 121 22.04 3.41 -5.74
C SER A 121 23.54 3.43 -6.05
N SER A 122 23.99 2.50 -6.89
CA SER A 122 25.40 2.43 -7.34
C SER A 122 25.81 3.68 -8.11
N LEU A 123 24.99 4.13 -9.07
CA LEU A 123 25.30 5.31 -9.89
C LEU A 123 25.34 6.62 -9.08
N ARG A 124 24.58 6.68 -8.00
CA ARG A 124 24.47 7.88 -7.13
C ARG A 124 25.35 7.81 -5.90
N GLY A 125 26.02 6.68 -5.66
CA GLY A 125 26.79 6.46 -4.44
C GLY A 125 25.91 6.41 -3.18
N TRP A 126 24.65 6.01 -3.31
CA TRP A 126 23.73 5.86 -2.19
C TRP A 126 23.78 4.44 -1.61
N PRO A 127 23.44 4.26 -0.33
CA PRO A 127 23.19 2.93 0.21
C PRO A 127 22.09 2.22 -0.59
N ASN A 128 22.29 0.92 -0.84
CA ASN A 128 21.24 0.13 -1.49
C ASN A 128 20.04 -0.03 -0.53
N PRO A 129 18.82 0.38 -0.92
CA PRO A 129 17.67 0.38 -0.01
C PRO A 129 17.05 -1.00 0.19
N ILE A 130 17.55 -2.05 -0.44
CA ILE A 130 16.97 -3.39 -0.41
C ILE A 130 17.77 -4.36 0.44
N LEU A 131 17.08 -5.39 0.96
CA LEU A 131 17.70 -6.52 1.66
C LEU A 131 18.65 -7.29 0.74
N SER A 132 19.78 -7.75 1.31
CA SER A 132 20.90 -8.26 0.54
C SER A 132 20.67 -9.66 -0.03
N THR A 133 19.84 -10.46 0.64
CA THR A 133 19.64 -11.88 0.31
C THR A 133 18.16 -12.25 0.18
N LYS A 134 17.89 -13.27 -0.64
CA LYS A 134 16.55 -13.85 -0.75
C LYS A 134 16.02 -14.34 0.60
N THR A 135 16.88 -14.89 1.44
CA THR A 135 16.49 -15.39 2.77
C THR A 135 16.01 -14.27 3.67
N GLU A 136 16.67 -13.12 3.66
CA GLU A 136 16.23 -11.94 4.41
C GLU A 136 14.88 -11.41 3.90
N VAL A 137 14.70 -11.38 2.58
CA VAL A 137 13.42 -11.00 1.97
C VAL A 137 12.30 -11.96 2.36
N ASP A 138 12.57 -13.27 2.32
CA ASP A 138 11.59 -14.29 2.70
C ASP A 138 11.24 -14.20 4.19
N ALA A 139 12.22 -13.97 5.06
CA ALA A 139 12.00 -13.77 6.50
C ALA A 139 11.16 -12.51 6.79
N ASN A 140 11.49 -11.39 6.15
CA ASN A 140 10.73 -10.15 6.31
C ASN A 140 9.29 -10.30 5.76
N TYR A 141 9.13 -11.00 4.64
CA TYR A 141 7.81 -11.32 4.07
C TYR A 141 6.94 -12.10 5.06
N LEU A 142 7.49 -13.16 5.67
CA LEU A 142 6.78 -13.97 6.67
C LEU A 142 6.45 -13.16 7.92
N HIS A 143 7.37 -12.34 8.40
CA HIS A 143 7.17 -11.49 9.57
C HIS A 143 6.01 -10.48 9.36
N ILE A 144 5.96 -9.84 8.18
CA ILE A 144 4.88 -8.94 7.80
C ILE A 144 3.55 -9.71 7.66
N LEU A 145 3.60 -10.91 7.06
CA LEU A 145 2.42 -11.76 6.86
C LEU A 145 1.83 -12.23 8.20
N GLU A 146 2.66 -12.77 9.09
CA GLU A 146 2.23 -13.22 10.42
C GLU A 146 1.52 -12.10 11.19
N ARG A 147 2.11 -10.92 11.21
CA ARG A 147 1.49 -9.76 11.85
C ARG A 147 0.15 -9.37 11.22
N ALA A 148 0.05 -9.40 9.89
CA ALA A 148 -1.18 -9.06 9.18
C ALA A 148 -2.32 -10.05 9.48
N LEU A 149 -1.99 -11.31 9.72
CA LEU A 149 -2.97 -12.37 10.01
C LEU A 149 -3.47 -12.39 11.45
N LEU A 150 -2.88 -11.61 12.37
CA LEU A 150 -3.42 -11.49 13.72
C LEU A 150 -4.87 -10.97 13.65
N PRO A 151 -5.82 -11.60 14.39
CA PRO A 151 -7.26 -11.28 14.28
C PRO A 151 -7.59 -9.80 14.47
N GLU A 152 -6.89 -9.12 15.36
CA GLU A 152 -7.06 -7.69 15.63
C GLU A 152 -6.57 -6.79 14.48
N ASN A 153 -5.61 -7.28 13.67
CA ASN A 153 -5.07 -6.57 12.50
C ASN A 153 -5.91 -6.85 11.25
N ALA A 154 -6.27 -8.13 11.05
CA ALA A 154 -7.04 -8.57 9.89
C ALA A 154 -8.43 -7.93 9.78
N LYS A 155 -9.01 -7.47 10.90
CA LYS A 155 -10.29 -6.74 10.92
C LYS A 155 -10.18 -5.35 10.30
N ALA A 156 -9.02 -4.72 10.38
CA ALA A 156 -8.81 -3.35 9.90
C ALA A 156 -8.06 -3.30 8.56
N LEU A 157 -7.15 -4.24 8.34
CA LEU A 157 -6.29 -4.29 7.15
C LEU A 157 -6.31 -5.70 6.57
N HIS A 158 -7.09 -5.88 5.52
CA HIS A 158 -7.17 -7.15 4.80
C HIS A 158 -5.91 -7.37 3.98
N ILE A 159 -5.35 -8.58 4.04
CA ILE A 159 -4.13 -8.91 3.31
C ILE A 159 -4.42 -9.67 2.01
N GLY A 160 -3.78 -9.22 0.93
CA GLY A 160 -3.62 -9.96 -0.32
C GLY A 160 -2.20 -10.49 -0.41
N VAL A 161 -2.05 -11.81 -0.40
CA VAL A 161 -0.75 -12.48 -0.50
C VAL A 161 -0.38 -12.64 -1.97
N ALA A 162 0.67 -11.96 -2.41
CA ALA A 162 1.19 -12.08 -3.77
C ALA A 162 2.51 -12.85 -3.76
N SER A 163 2.44 -14.11 -4.09
CA SER A 163 3.59 -15.03 -4.14
C SER A 163 3.37 -16.10 -5.21
N HIS A 164 4.46 -16.58 -5.80
CA HIS A 164 4.49 -17.76 -6.64
C HIS A 164 4.86 -19.04 -5.86
N ASN A 165 5.11 -18.93 -4.56
CA ASN A 165 5.35 -20.09 -3.70
C ASN A 165 4.02 -20.83 -3.49
N LEU A 166 4.08 -22.14 -3.67
CA LEU A 166 2.93 -23.02 -3.45
C LEU A 166 2.89 -23.59 -2.03
N PHE A 167 3.94 -23.36 -1.24
CA PHE A 167 4.14 -23.89 0.10
C PHE A 167 4.41 -22.74 1.07
#